data_a6b4095e184965e6afa507551be039d3
#
_entry.id   a6b4095e184965e6afa507551be039d3
#
_cell.length_a   1.000
_cell.length_b   1.000
_cell.length_c   1.000
_cell.angle_alpha   90.00
_cell.angle_beta   90.00
_cell.angle_gamma   90.00
#
_symmetry.space_group_name_H-M   'P 1'
#
loop_
_entity.id
_entity.type
_entity.pdbx_description
1 polymer ?
#
loop_
_entity_poly.entity_id
_entity_poly.type
_entity_poly.pdbx_seq_one_letter_code
_entity_poly.pdbx_strand_id
1 'polypeptide(L)' 'MPDILVVEDDENLNRGITFSLKKSGYEVFSAESVKKAKRIASDNN' A
#
# COMPACT_ATOMS: atom_id res chain seq x y z
N MET A 1 0.17 11.87 10.19
CA MET A 1 1.16 10.95 9.61
C MET A 1 0.90 10.79 8.13
N PRO A 2 1.94 10.83 7.28
CA PRO A 2 1.72 10.60 5.87
C PRO A 2 1.32 9.15 5.61
N ASP A 3 0.33 8.98 4.76
CA ASP A 3 -0.14 7.67 4.36
C ASP A 3 0.46 7.30 3.03
N ILE A 4 0.79 6.04 2.85
CA ILE A 4 1.39 5.54 1.63
C ILE A 4 0.51 4.41 1.07
N LEU A 5 0.27 4.47 -0.22
CA LEU A 5 -0.41 3.40 -0.93
C LEU A 5 0.57 2.70 -1.85
N VAL A 6 0.80 1.43 -1.58
CA VAL A 6 1.71 0.60 -2.38
C VAL A 6 0.88 -0.17 -3.41
N VAL A 7 1.23 -0.01 -4.67
CA VAL A 7 0.56 -0.74 -5.75
C VAL A 7 1.59 -1.64 -6.43
N GLU A 8 1.48 -2.94 -6.23
CA GLU A 8 2.44 -3.91 -6.78
C GLU A 8 1.74 -5.25 -6.96
N ASP A 9 1.80 -5.79 -8.18
CA ASP A 9 1.16 -7.06 -8.49
C ASP A 9 1.98 -8.27 -8.05
N ASP A 10 3.28 -8.11 -7.81
CA ASP A 10 4.10 -9.16 -7.23
C ASP A 10 3.85 -9.20 -5.73
N GLU A 11 3.26 -10.29 -5.26
CA GLU A 11 2.86 -10.43 -3.87
C GLU A 11 4.04 -10.34 -2.90
N ASN A 12 5.15 -10.97 -3.23
CA ASN A 12 6.32 -10.95 -2.37
C ASN A 12 6.94 -9.56 -2.28
N LEU A 13 7.03 -8.90 -3.42
CA LEU A 13 7.56 -7.54 -3.48
C LEU A 13 6.65 -6.57 -2.72
N ASN A 14 5.34 -6.71 -2.91
CA ASN A 14 4.36 -5.90 -2.21
C ASN A 14 4.51 -6.01 -0.70
N ARG A 15 4.63 -7.24 -0.19
CA ARG A 15 4.82 -7.49 1.24
C ARG A 15 6.10 -6.88 1.78
N GLY A 16 7.19 -7.02 1.04
CA GLY A 16 8.49 -6.49 1.44
C GLY A 16 8.47 -4.97 1.55
N ILE A 17 7.92 -4.31 0.54
CA ILE A 17 7.82 -2.86 0.53
C ILE A 17 6.91 -2.38 1.67
N THR A 18 5.75 -3.01 1.81
CA THR A 18 4.78 -2.66 2.84
C THR A 18 5.38 -2.80 4.24
N PHE A 19 6.06 -3.91 4.49
CA PHE A 19 6.70 -4.16 5.78
C PHE A 19 7.76 -3.10 6.09
N SER A 20 8.59 -2.81 5.11
CA SER A 20 9.67 -1.83 5.27
C SER A 20 9.14 -0.43 5.59
N LEU A 21 8.09 -0.02 4.90
CA LEU A 21 7.48 1.29 5.11
C LEU A 21 6.78 1.38 6.47
N LYS A 22 6.08 0.33 6.86
CA LYS A 22 5.45 0.28 8.19
C LYS A 22 6.49 0.36 9.30
N LYS A 23 7.60 -0.33 9.12
CA LYS A 23 8.69 -0.32 10.09
C LYS A 23 9.28 1.07 10.23
N SER A 24 9.23 1.88 9.18
CA SER A 24 9.70 3.26 9.21
C SER A 24 8.68 4.23 9.81
N GLY A 25 7.53 3.75 10.23
CA GLY A 25 6.54 4.57 10.92
C GLY A 25 5.43 5.13 10.04
N TYR A 26 5.34 4.69 8.79
CA TYR A 26 4.27 5.14 7.90
C TYR A 26 3.02 4.27 8.06
N GLU A 27 1.87 4.88 7.84
CA GLU A 27 0.65 4.12 7.68
C GLU A 27 0.57 3.70 6.22
N VAL A 28 0.47 2.39 5.96
CA VAL A 28 0.62 1.83 4.63
C VAL A 28 -0.60 1.02 4.25
N PHE A 29 -1.14 1.31 3.08
CA PHE A 29 -2.16 0.51 2.43
C PHE A 29 -1.53 -0.17 1.23
N SER A 30 -1.92 -1.38 0.93
CA SER A 30 -1.36 -2.11 -0.20
C SER A 30 -2.45 -2.64 -1.12
N ALA A 31 -2.15 -2.64 -2.41
CA ALA A 31 -3.05 -3.13 -3.43
C ALA A 31 -2.28 -3.91 -4.49
N GLU A 32 -2.92 -4.91 -5.07
CA GLU A 32 -2.31 -5.74 -6.11
C GLU A 32 -2.41 -5.09 -7.49
N SER A 33 -3.30 -4.12 -7.65
CA SER A 33 -3.57 -3.52 -8.95
C SER A 33 -4.03 -2.08 -8.78
N VAL A 34 -3.95 -1.33 -9.87
CA VAL A 34 -4.43 0.04 -9.89
C VAL A 34 -5.92 0.12 -9.57
N LYS A 35 -6.69 -0.86 -10.05
CA LYS A 35 -8.13 -0.91 -9.80
C LYS A 35 -8.42 -1.03 -8.31
N LYS A 36 -7.73 -1.92 -7.60
CA LYS A 36 -7.88 -2.07 -6.16
C LYS A 36 -7.36 -0.88 -5.41
N ALA A 37 -6.27 -0.28 -5.88
CA ALA A 37 -5.71 0.92 -5.28
C ALA A 37 -6.71 2.08 -5.32
N LYS A 38 -7.40 2.26 -6.43
CA LYS A 38 -8.41 3.30 -6.56
C LYS A 38 -9.56 3.10 -5.58
N ARG A 39 -9.96 1.85 -5.37
CA ARG A 39 -11.02 1.52 -4.41
C ARG A 39 -10.59 1.87 -2.99
N ILE A 40 -9.37 1.51 -2.62
CA ILE A 40 -8.84 1.79 -1.29
C ILE A 40 -8.76 3.29 -1.06
N ALA A 41 -8.25 4.04 -2.03
CA ALA A 41 -8.13 5.49 -1.93
C ALA A 41 -9.52 6.14 -1.76
N SER A 42 -10.51 5.65 -2.50
CA SER A 42 -11.87 6.15 -2.40
C SER A 42 -12.48 5.89 -1.02
N ASP A 43 -12.25 4.70 -0.48
CA ASP A 43 -12.81 4.31 0.82
C ASP A 43 -12.13 5.03 1.99
N ASN A 44 -10.90 5.47 1.80
CA ASN A 44 -10.11 6.11 2.85
C ASN A 44 -10.00 7.62 2.70
N ASN A 45 -10.73 8.17 1.80
CA ASN A 45 -10.66 9.60 1.51
C ASN A 45 -11.43 10.43 2.56
#